data_9050c70f54a91d14f5540d35bdcc8171
#
_entry.id   9050c70f54a91d14f5540d35bdcc8171
#
_cell.length_a   1.000
_cell.length_b   1.000
_cell.length_c   1.000
_cell.angle_alpha   90.00
_cell.angle_beta   90.00
_cell.angle_gamma   90.00
#
_symmetry.space_group_name_H-M   'P 1'
#
loop_
_entity.id
_entity.type
_entity.pdbx_description
1 polymer ?
#
loop_
_entity_poly.entity_id
_entity_poly.type
_entity_poly.pdbx_seq_one_letter_code
_entity_poly.pdbx_strand_id
1 'polypeptide(L)'
;MMNTDTAALEAAIQARLDASTNSDRAWKILTRPGCGRYLVARRDIAAGDVIFVEKPLLVAHAMHSHVEPAMRSEMTAAALELLREPIDSPAFLLQEADLSEDADGTRAASLRAWARDVQRALLQSAPLRRADGSEVTVTEQSVQWALSVASVNVHGRRDPERGVLGLLASMMEHDCSPSTSAQIASV
;
A
#
# COMPACT_ATOMS: atom_id res chain seq x y z
N MET A 1 -5.99 -7.74 16.86
CA MET A 1 -5.97 -6.26 16.69
C MET A 1 -4.57 -5.79 17.01
N MET A 2 -3.72 -5.51 16.04
CA MET A 2 -2.45 -4.84 16.29
C MET A 2 -2.77 -3.42 16.70
N ASN A 3 -2.45 -3.10 17.95
CA ASN A 3 -2.48 -1.72 18.41
C ASN A 3 -1.33 -1.00 17.69
N THR A 4 -1.63 -0.43 16.53
CA THR A 4 -0.62 0.28 15.75
C THR A 4 -0.18 1.46 16.60
N ASP A 5 1.08 1.44 17.01
CA ASP A 5 1.69 2.51 17.79
C ASP A 5 1.55 3.82 17.00
N THR A 6 0.65 4.68 17.45
CA THR A 6 0.35 5.97 16.82
C THR A 6 1.62 6.82 16.72
N ALA A 7 2.53 6.69 17.67
CA ALA A 7 3.80 7.42 17.65
C ALA A 7 4.73 6.93 16.54
N ALA A 8 4.81 5.60 16.31
CA ALA A 8 5.60 5.03 15.22
C ALA A 8 5.04 5.44 13.86
N LEU A 9 3.72 5.46 13.71
CA LEU A 9 3.07 5.93 12.49
C LEU A 9 3.36 7.42 12.23
N GLU A 10 3.20 8.27 13.23
CA GLU A 10 3.48 9.70 13.11
C GLU A 10 4.96 9.96 12.77
N ALA A 11 5.88 9.24 13.39
CA ALA A 11 7.30 9.34 13.08
C ALA A 11 7.62 8.91 11.63
N ALA A 12 7.01 7.83 11.16
CA ALA A 12 7.18 7.33 9.80
C ALA A 12 6.61 8.30 8.75
N ILE A 13 5.46 8.92 9.04
CA ILE A 13 4.86 9.96 8.18
C ILE A 13 5.77 11.18 8.14
N GLN A 14 6.22 11.65 9.32
CA GLN A 14 7.08 12.82 9.43
C GLN A 14 8.38 12.67 8.62
N ALA A 15 8.97 11.49 8.64
CA ALA A 15 10.22 11.21 7.92
C ALA A 15 10.04 11.20 6.38
N ARG A 16 8.80 11.15 5.89
CA ARG A 16 8.48 11.06 4.45
C ARG A 16 7.85 12.32 3.87
N LEU A 17 7.32 13.19 4.71
CA LEU A 17 6.75 14.44 4.24
C LEU A 17 7.84 15.40 3.76
N ASP A 18 7.56 16.04 2.64
CA ASP A 18 8.35 17.20 2.22
C ASP A 18 8.22 18.33 3.26
N ALA A 19 9.35 18.93 3.63
CA ALA A 19 9.40 19.97 4.65
C ALA A 19 8.52 21.19 4.29
N SER A 20 8.31 21.45 2.99
CA SER A 20 7.46 22.56 2.52
C SER A 20 5.98 22.36 2.82
N THR A 21 5.53 21.09 2.92
CA THR A 21 4.13 20.75 3.19
C THR A 21 3.86 20.41 4.66
N ASN A 22 4.88 20.41 5.48
CA ASN A 22 4.80 19.92 6.86
C ASN A 22 4.58 21.02 7.91
N SER A 23 4.86 22.27 7.60
CA SER A 23 4.82 23.39 8.56
C SER A 23 3.41 23.79 8.98
N ASP A 24 2.40 23.54 8.14
CA ASP A 24 0.99 23.85 8.42
C ASP A 24 0.08 22.73 7.87
N ARG A 25 0.06 21.60 8.58
CA ARG A 25 -0.74 20.44 8.18
C ARG A 25 -2.23 20.80 8.05
N ALA A 26 -2.71 20.85 6.82
CA ALA A 26 -4.13 21.07 6.51
C ALA A 26 -5.02 19.84 6.83
N TRP A 27 -4.45 18.76 7.31
CA TRP A 27 -5.08 17.48 7.54
C TRP A 27 -4.75 16.90 8.92
N LYS A 28 -5.54 15.92 9.33
CA LYS A 28 -5.28 15.03 10.48
C LYS A 28 -5.71 13.61 10.17
N ILE A 29 -5.13 12.64 10.87
CA ILE A 29 -5.51 11.24 10.78
C ILE A 29 -6.58 10.96 11.84
N LEU A 30 -7.64 10.30 11.45
CA LEU A 30 -8.65 9.73 12.33
C LEU A 30 -8.76 8.23 12.09
N THR A 31 -9.38 7.53 13.05
CA THR A 31 -9.70 6.11 12.92
C THR A 31 -11.19 5.92 13.09
N ARG A 32 -11.79 5.11 12.21
CA ARG A 32 -13.22 4.75 12.24
C ARG A 32 -13.36 3.23 12.11
N PRO A 33 -14.23 2.59 12.91
CA PRO A 33 -14.55 1.17 12.73
C PRO A 33 -15.00 0.89 11.28
N GLY A 34 -14.55 -0.20 10.70
CA GLY A 34 -14.85 -0.60 9.32
C GLY A 34 -14.08 0.14 8.21
N CYS A 35 -13.47 1.28 8.52
CA CYS A 35 -12.64 2.04 7.55
C CYS A 35 -11.16 2.06 7.94
N GLY A 36 -10.83 1.80 9.20
CA GLY A 36 -9.48 1.96 9.71
C GLY A 36 -9.08 3.44 9.82
N ARG A 37 -7.86 3.77 9.37
CA ARG A 37 -7.31 5.13 9.42
C ARG A 37 -7.65 5.88 8.13
N TYR A 38 -7.99 7.16 8.26
CA TYR A 38 -8.33 8.01 7.13
C TYR A 38 -7.92 9.46 7.38
N LEU A 39 -7.75 10.24 6.32
CA LEU A 39 -7.42 11.65 6.38
C LEU A 39 -8.68 12.50 6.40
N VAL A 40 -8.66 13.54 7.23
CA VAL A 40 -9.67 14.61 7.20
C VAL A 40 -9.02 15.98 7.16
N ALA A 41 -9.63 16.90 6.44
CA ALA A 41 -9.22 18.30 6.45
C ALA A 41 -9.39 18.91 7.85
N ARG A 42 -8.43 19.75 8.26
CA ARG A 42 -8.48 20.52 9.52
C ARG A 42 -8.93 21.96 9.30
N ARG A 43 -8.92 22.42 8.06
CA ARG A 43 -9.32 23.74 7.61
C ARG A 43 -9.82 23.66 6.18
N ASP A 44 -10.41 24.72 5.69
CA ASP A 44 -10.72 24.84 4.27
C ASP A 44 -9.46 24.77 3.42
N ILE A 45 -9.54 24.06 2.32
CA ILE A 45 -8.48 23.86 1.34
C ILE A 45 -8.97 24.44 0.02
N ALA A 46 -8.24 25.41 -0.53
CA ALA A 46 -8.64 26.03 -1.78
C ALA A 46 -8.35 25.09 -2.98
N ALA A 47 -9.09 25.29 -4.05
CA ALA A 47 -8.84 24.56 -5.30
C ALA A 47 -7.43 24.91 -5.83
N GLY A 48 -6.63 23.87 -6.09
CA GLY A 48 -5.24 24.01 -6.51
C GLY A 48 -4.21 23.95 -5.38
N ASP A 49 -4.64 23.97 -4.12
CA ASP A 49 -3.71 23.80 -2.99
C ASP A 49 -3.13 22.38 -2.98
N VAL A 50 -1.85 22.28 -2.64
CA VAL A 50 -1.18 21.02 -2.38
C VAL A 50 -1.45 20.61 -0.93
N ILE A 51 -2.12 19.47 -0.73
CA ILE A 51 -2.49 18.96 0.60
C ILE A 51 -1.26 18.39 1.31
N PHE A 52 -0.48 17.58 0.60
CA PHE A 52 0.80 17.05 1.05
C PHE A 52 1.64 16.55 -0.14
N VAL A 53 2.94 16.45 0.08
CA VAL A 53 3.87 15.72 -0.79
C VAL A 53 4.61 14.72 0.08
N GLU A 54 4.55 13.44 -0.26
CA GLU A 54 5.24 12.40 0.47
C GLU A 54 6.19 11.60 -0.43
N LYS A 55 7.31 11.17 0.15
CA LYS A 55 8.18 10.18 -0.47
C LYS A 55 7.50 8.81 -0.36
N PRO A 56 7.29 8.08 -1.46
CA PRO A 56 6.65 6.78 -1.41
C PRO A 56 7.43 5.81 -0.51
N LEU A 57 6.70 4.90 0.13
CA LEU A 57 7.28 3.76 0.83
C LEU A 57 7.94 2.80 -0.15
N LEU A 58 7.18 2.42 -1.15
CA LEU A 58 7.56 1.46 -2.17
C LEU A 58 7.15 1.94 -3.54
N VAL A 59 7.98 1.60 -4.53
CA VAL A 59 7.66 1.73 -5.95
C VAL A 59 7.83 0.35 -6.57
N ALA A 60 6.74 -0.21 -7.06
CA ALA A 60 6.73 -1.51 -7.72
C ALA A 60 6.50 -1.32 -9.22
N HIS A 61 7.18 -2.11 -10.03
CA HIS A 61 7.01 -2.12 -11.48
C HIS A 61 6.22 -3.36 -11.88
N ALA A 62 5.15 -3.17 -12.68
CA ALA A 62 4.40 -4.29 -13.21
C ALA A 62 5.32 -5.24 -13.99
N MET A 63 5.12 -6.52 -13.82
CA MET A 63 5.93 -7.52 -14.51
C MET A 63 5.51 -7.68 -15.97
N HIS A 64 6.49 -7.95 -16.82
CA HIS A 64 6.26 -8.09 -18.26
C HIS A 64 5.48 -9.37 -18.62
N SER A 65 4.97 -9.42 -19.83
CA SER A 65 4.03 -10.43 -20.35
C SER A 65 4.53 -11.89 -20.36
N HIS A 66 5.81 -12.14 -20.16
CA HIS A 66 6.39 -13.49 -20.12
C HIS A 66 6.30 -14.16 -18.73
N VAL A 67 5.79 -13.48 -17.73
CA VAL A 67 5.57 -14.04 -16.37
C VAL A 67 4.18 -14.66 -16.28
N GLU A 68 4.00 -15.55 -15.32
CA GLU A 68 2.70 -16.14 -14.99
C GLU A 68 1.62 -15.05 -14.81
N PRO A 69 0.39 -15.27 -15.32
CA PRO A 69 -0.67 -14.25 -15.24
C PRO A 69 -0.93 -13.68 -13.86
N ALA A 70 -0.85 -14.53 -12.82
CA ALA A 70 -1.04 -14.11 -11.42
C ALA A 70 0.02 -13.12 -10.94
N MET A 71 1.17 -13.05 -11.60
CA MET A 71 2.30 -12.19 -11.25
C MET A 71 2.34 -10.87 -12.00
N ARG A 72 1.43 -10.65 -12.96
CA ARG A 72 1.51 -9.51 -13.89
C ARG A 72 0.91 -8.21 -13.36
N SER A 73 0.09 -8.28 -12.31
CA SER A 73 -0.57 -7.07 -11.80
C SER A 73 0.38 -6.18 -10.99
N GLU A 74 0.14 -4.88 -11.03
CA GLU A 74 0.82 -3.90 -10.19
C GLU A 74 0.67 -4.22 -8.70
N MET A 75 -0.49 -4.73 -8.31
CA MET A 75 -0.75 -5.16 -6.94
C MET A 75 0.13 -6.36 -6.55
N THR A 76 0.31 -7.33 -7.44
CA THR A 76 1.23 -8.44 -7.19
C THR A 76 2.67 -7.95 -7.08
N ALA A 77 3.11 -7.07 -7.99
CA ALA A 77 4.44 -6.49 -7.93
C ALA A 77 4.67 -5.75 -6.60
N ALA A 78 3.70 -4.94 -6.17
CA ALA A 78 3.75 -4.25 -4.88
C ALA A 78 3.76 -5.22 -3.69
N ALA A 79 2.97 -6.30 -3.75
CA ALA A 79 2.97 -7.34 -2.72
C ALA A 79 4.34 -8.05 -2.62
N LEU A 80 5.02 -8.28 -3.73
CA LEU A 80 6.37 -8.86 -3.74
C LEU A 80 7.39 -7.91 -3.11
N GLU A 81 7.31 -6.61 -3.37
CA GLU A 81 8.18 -5.64 -2.71
C GLU A 81 7.88 -5.56 -1.21
N LEU A 82 6.60 -5.62 -0.79
CA LEU A 82 6.23 -5.70 0.63
C LEU A 82 6.83 -6.93 1.32
N LEU A 83 6.85 -8.10 0.65
CA LEU A 83 7.46 -9.31 1.20
C LEU A 83 8.99 -9.18 1.37
N ARG A 84 9.65 -8.33 0.59
CA ARG A 84 11.09 -8.06 0.69
C ARG A 84 11.46 -7.06 1.78
N GLU A 85 10.48 -6.30 2.26
CA GLU A 85 10.73 -5.31 3.30
C GLU A 85 11.23 -5.95 4.60
N PRO A 86 12.16 -5.31 5.33
CA PRO A 86 12.55 -5.75 6.66
C PRO A 86 11.37 -5.63 7.64
N ILE A 87 11.37 -6.45 8.68
CA ILE A 87 10.23 -6.57 9.63
C ILE A 87 9.93 -5.23 10.35
N ASP A 88 10.91 -4.37 10.50
CA ASP A 88 10.80 -3.04 11.11
C ASP A 88 10.46 -1.93 10.10
N SER A 89 10.21 -2.29 8.85
CA SER A 89 9.82 -1.33 7.81
C SER A 89 8.51 -0.63 8.16
N PRO A 90 8.41 0.69 7.92
CA PRO A 90 7.14 1.41 7.99
C PRO A 90 6.04 0.86 7.07
N ALA A 91 6.38 0.02 6.09
CA ALA A 91 5.41 -0.65 5.24
C ALA A 91 4.44 -1.54 6.02
N PHE A 92 4.87 -2.08 7.18
CA PHE A 92 3.99 -2.84 8.08
C PHE A 92 2.98 -1.97 8.85
N LEU A 93 3.05 -0.64 8.72
CA LEU A 93 2.03 0.28 9.21
C LEU A 93 0.87 0.47 8.23
N LEU A 94 0.99 -0.01 6.98
CA LEU A 94 -0.10 0.00 6.01
C LEU A 94 -1.27 -0.88 6.48
N GLN A 95 -2.47 -0.50 6.10
CA GLN A 95 -3.67 -1.24 6.48
C GLN A 95 -3.90 -2.39 5.50
N GLU A 96 -4.38 -3.51 6.02
CA GLU A 96 -4.96 -4.58 5.21
C GLU A 96 -6.36 -4.20 4.74
N ALA A 97 -6.84 -4.89 3.69
CA ALA A 97 -8.24 -4.79 3.28
C ALA A 97 -9.16 -5.21 4.43
N ASP A 98 -10.15 -4.38 4.74
CA ASP A 98 -11.19 -4.76 5.70
C ASP A 98 -12.18 -5.72 5.00
N LEU A 99 -12.20 -6.95 5.46
CA LEU A 99 -13.10 -7.98 4.99
C LEU A 99 -14.29 -8.22 5.93
N SER A 100 -14.49 -7.36 6.94
CA SER A 100 -15.59 -7.50 7.90
C SER A 100 -16.97 -7.37 7.27
N GLU A 101 -17.07 -6.64 6.15
CA GLU A 101 -18.31 -6.46 5.38
C GLU A 101 -18.45 -7.44 4.22
N ASP A 102 -17.55 -8.41 4.09
CA ASP A 102 -17.61 -9.48 3.06
C ASP A 102 -18.61 -10.57 3.48
N ALA A 103 -19.89 -10.20 3.49
CA ALA A 103 -20.97 -11.00 4.06
C ALA A 103 -21.12 -12.41 3.42
N ASP A 104 -20.73 -12.56 2.16
CA ASP A 104 -20.76 -13.83 1.43
C ASP A 104 -19.39 -14.54 1.38
N GLY A 105 -18.34 -13.90 1.90
CA GLY A 105 -16.97 -14.42 1.91
C GLY A 105 -16.29 -14.47 0.53
N THR A 106 -16.90 -13.88 -0.50
CA THR A 106 -16.42 -13.96 -1.89
C THR A 106 -15.07 -13.26 -2.07
N ARG A 107 -14.90 -12.07 -1.49
CA ARG A 107 -13.65 -11.31 -1.57
C ARG A 107 -12.52 -12.03 -0.84
N ALA A 108 -12.80 -12.54 0.35
CA ALA A 108 -11.85 -13.33 1.12
C ALA A 108 -11.43 -14.62 0.39
N ALA A 109 -12.39 -15.31 -0.25
CA ALA A 109 -12.12 -16.50 -1.05
C ALA A 109 -11.25 -16.17 -2.28
N SER A 110 -11.56 -15.09 -2.97
CA SER A 110 -10.81 -14.62 -4.14
C SER A 110 -9.38 -14.23 -3.77
N LEU A 111 -9.19 -13.51 -2.66
CA LEU A 111 -7.88 -13.13 -2.16
C LEU A 111 -7.03 -14.36 -1.80
N ARG A 112 -7.63 -15.36 -1.13
CA ARG A 112 -6.95 -16.63 -0.83
C ARG A 112 -6.58 -17.41 -2.08
N ALA A 113 -7.46 -17.49 -3.08
CA ALA A 113 -7.16 -18.14 -4.35
C ALA A 113 -5.99 -17.46 -5.07
N TRP A 114 -6.02 -16.15 -5.14
CA TRP A 114 -4.91 -15.37 -5.71
C TRP A 114 -3.60 -15.57 -4.95
N ALA A 115 -3.63 -15.54 -3.61
CA ALA A 115 -2.45 -15.79 -2.80
C ALA A 115 -1.81 -17.16 -3.07
N ARG A 116 -2.62 -18.21 -3.22
CA ARG A 116 -2.13 -19.56 -3.58
C ARG A 116 -1.48 -19.60 -4.97
N ASP A 117 -2.05 -18.90 -5.95
CA ASP A 117 -1.50 -18.88 -7.30
C ASP A 117 -0.17 -18.13 -7.33
N VAL A 118 -0.08 -16.98 -6.66
CA VAL A 118 1.17 -16.21 -6.51
C VAL A 118 2.22 -17.03 -5.74
N GLN A 119 1.85 -17.65 -4.63
CA GLN A 119 2.78 -18.49 -3.87
C GLN A 119 3.32 -19.64 -4.72
N ARG A 120 2.45 -20.33 -5.47
CA ARG A 120 2.86 -21.43 -6.35
C ARG A 120 3.88 -20.94 -7.40
N ALA A 121 3.62 -19.79 -8.02
CA ALA A 121 4.53 -19.20 -8.98
C ALA A 121 5.89 -18.83 -8.35
N LEU A 122 5.88 -18.29 -7.13
CA LEU A 122 7.11 -17.96 -6.39
C LEU A 122 7.93 -19.19 -6.04
N LEU A 123 7.29 -20.27 -5.60
CA LEU A 123 7.99 -21.52 -5.27
C LEU A 123 8.62 -22.21 -6.50
N GLN A 124 8.16 -21.89 -7.70
CA GLN A 124 8.72 -22.37 -8.97
C GLN A 124 9.79 -21.43 -9.54
N SER A 125 9.97 -20.27 -8.94
CA SER A 125 10.92 -19.22 -9.36
C SER A 125 12.20 -19.26 -8.52
N ALA A 126 13.14 -18.37 -8.84
CA ALA A 126 14.29 -18.13 -7.96
C ALA A 126 13.82 -17.61 -6.59
N PRO A 127 14.51 -17.98 -5.50
CA PRO A 127 14.15 -17.52 -4.16
C PRO A 127 14.02 -16.01 -4.05
N LEU A 128 12.93 -15.55 -3.43
CA LEU A 128 12.74 -14.14 -3.15
C LEU A 128 13.75 -13.69 -2.08
N ARG A 129 14.45 -12.58 -2.33
CA ARG A 129 15.48 -12.08 -1.42
C ARG A 129 15.21 -10.64 -1.00
N ARG A 130 15.57 -10.30 0.24
CA ARG A 130 15.61 -8.93 0.74
C ARG A 130 16.84 -8.19 0.23
N ALA A 131 16.89 -6.89 0.48
CA ALA A 131 18.02 -6.04 0.10
C ALA A 131 19.35 -6.46 0.77
N ASP A 132 19.29 -7.05 1.97
CA ASP A 132 20.45 -7.60 2.70
C ASP A 132 20.92 -8.98 2.19
N GLY A 133 20.24 -9.51 1.16
CA GLY A 133 20.53 -10.83 0.58
C GLY A 133 19.88 -12.01 1.29
N SER A 134 19.24 -11.80 2.45
CA SER A 134 18.52 -12.86 3.17
C SER A 134 17.33 -13.36 2.35
N GLU A 135 17.01 -14.65 2.48
CA GLU A 135 15.89 -15.26 1.78
C GLU A 135 14.58 -14.99 2.52
N VAL A 136 13.54 -14.68 1.74
CA VAL A 136 12.18 -14.49 2.26
C VAL A 136 11.49 -15.83 2.35
N THR A 137 11.02 -16.20 3.54
CA THR A 137 10.15 -17.37 3.71
C THR A 137 8.76 -17.05 3.16
N VAL A 138 8.41 -17.64 2.03
CA VAL A 138 7.13 -17.42 1.34
C VAL A 138 6.11 -18.44 1.83
N THR A 139 5.09 -17.96 2.55
CA THR A 139 3.94 -18.75 2.99
C THR A 139 2.65 -18.22 2.34
N GLU A 140 1.59 -19.03 2.25
CA GLU A 140 0.29 -18.55 1.78
C GLU A 140 -0.18 -17.34 2.59
N GLN A 141 0.00 -17.39 3.91
CA GLN A 141 -0.40 -16.31 4.81
C GLN A 141 0.37 -15.01 4.55
N SER A 142 1.71 -15.09 4.36
CA SER A 142 2.51 -13.89 4.07
C SER A 142 2.15 -13.27 2.71
N VAL A 143 1.88 -14.10 1.70
CA VAL A 143 1.43 -13.63 0.38
C VAL A 143 0.03 -13.04 0.46
N GLN A 144 -0.88 -13.69 1.19
CA GLN A 144 -2.24 -13.17 1.39
C GLN A 144 -2.21 -11.81 2.08
N TRP A 145 -1.41 -11.66 3.13
CA TRP A 145 -1.22 -10.37 3.81
C TRP A 145 -0.70 -9.30 2.84
N ALA A 146 0.35 -9.58 2.11
CA ALA A 146 0.96 -8.62 1.20
C ALA A 146 0.00 -8.19 0.07
N LEU A 147 -0.78 -9.14 -0.49
CA LEU A 147 -1.81 -8.85 -1.49
C LEU A 147 -2.97 -8.05 -0.89
N SER A 148 -3.39 -8.35 0.34
CA SER A 148 -4.42 -7.61 1.06
C SER A 148 -4.00 -6.15 1.25
N VAL A 149 -2.78 -5.90 1.72
CA VAL A 149 -2.23 -4.55 1.85
C VAL A 149 -2.14 -3.87 0.49
N ALA A 150 -1.57 -4.52 -0.53
CA ALA A 150 -1.41 -3.95 -1.86
C ALA A 150 -2.75 -3.58 -2.48
N SER A 151 -3.79 -4.40 -2.31
CA SER A 151 -5.10 -4.21 -2.96
C SER A 151 -5.82 -2.93 -2.56
N VAL A 152 -5.51 -2.37 -1.40
CA VAL A 152 -6.16 -1.13 -0.89
C VAL A 152 -5.23 0.07 -0.79
N ASN A 153 -3.93 -0.13 -0.96
CA ASN A 153 -2.95 0.95 -0.77
C ASN A 153 -2.16 1.31 -2.04
N VAL A 154 -2.25 0.49 -3.11
CA VAL A 154 -1.52 0.77 -4.35
C VAL A 154 -2.21 1.86 -5.15
N HIS A 155 -1.44 2.88 -5.49
CA HIS A 155 -1.80 3.89 -6.48
C HIS A 155 -1.07 3.60 -7.79
N GLY A 156 -1.81 3.22 -8.82
CA GLY A 156 -1.25 2.90 -10.12
C GLY A 156 -0.92 4.12 -10.96
N ARG A 157 0.10 3.99 -11.82
CA ARG A 157 0.41 4.95 -12.88
C ARG A 157 0.43 4.21 -14.23
N ARG A 158 -0.25 4.77 -15.24
CA ARG A 158 -0.39 4.11 -16.55
C ARG A 158 0.89 4.07 -17.37
N ASP A 159 1.83 5.00 -17.16
CA ASP A 159 3.06 5.05 -17.99
C ASP A 159 4.22 5.68 -17.19
N PRO A 160 5.30 4.94 -16.94
CA PRO A 160 5.39 3.48 -17.01
C PRO A 160 4.48 2.81 -15.98
N GLU A 161 4.02 1.60 -16.25
CA GLU A 161 3.18 0.81 -15.32
C GLU A 161 3.90 0.60 -13.99
N ARG A 162 3.53 1.41 -13.02
CA ARG A 162 4.10 1.40 -11.67
C ARG A 162 3.00 1.42 -10.64
N GLY A 163 3.15 0.59 -9.63
CA GLY A 163 2.40 0.68 -8.38
C GLY A 163 3.20 1.47 -7.36
N VAL A 164 2.59 2.43 -6.71
CA VAL A 164 3.23 3.25 -5.67
C VAL A 164 2.44 3.09 -4.38
N LEU A 165 3.13 2.84 -3.28
CA LEU A 165 2.54 2.82 -1.95
C LEU A 165 3.08 4.00 -1.14
N GLY A 166 2.17 4.82 -0.61
CA GLY A 166 2.47 5.90 0.31
C GLY A 166 1.75 5.70 1.65
N LEU A 167 2.26 6.24 2.74
CA LEU A 167 1.59 6.15 4.04
C LEU A 167 0.35 7.03 4.10
N LEU A 168 0.45 8.28 3.67
CA LEU A 168 -0.68 9.22 3.68
C LEU A 168 -1.64 8.97 2.52
N ALA A 169 -1.10 8.70 1.32
CA ALA A 169 -1.92 8.42 0.15
C ALA A 169 -2.83 7.20 0.41
N SER A 170 -2.35 6.19 1.14
CA SER A 170 -3.14 5.02 1.51
C SER A 170 -4.31 5.30 2.47
N MET A 171 -4.32 6.46 3.12
CA MET A 171 -5.39 6.88 4.03
C MET A 171 -6.42 7.82 3.36
N MET A 172 -6.26 8.11 2.07
CA MET A 172 -7.26 8.86 1.31
C MET A 172 -8.41 7.93 0.94
N GLU A 173 -9.62 8.29 1.36
CA GLU A 173 -10.82 7.52 0.97
C GLU A 173 -11.09 7.70 -0.53
N HIS A 174 -11.55 6.62 -1.18
CA HIS A 174 -12.01 6.68 -2.56
C HIS A 174 -13.33 7.46 -2.66
N ASP A 175 -13.40 8.38 -3.62
CA ASP A 175 -14.63 9.06 -4.02
C ASP A 175 -14.75 9.03 -5.55
N CYS A 176 -15.91 8.64 -6.08
CA CYS A 176 -16.18 8.61 -7.51
C CYS A 176 -16.30 10.02 -8.14
N SER A 177 -16.49 11.06 -7.31
CA SER A 177 -16.44 12.47 -7.71
C SER A 177 -15.46 13.23 -6.82
N PRO A 178 -14.16 12.92 -6.89
CA PRO A 178 -13.20 13.38 -5.91
C PRO A 178 -13.02 14.91 -5.96
N SER A 179 -13.01 15.53 -4.79
CA SER A 179 -12.61 16.92 -4.60
C SER A 179 -11.08 17.09 -4.63
N THR A 180 -10.33 15.99 -4.62
CA THR A 180 -8.86 15.96 -4.63
C THR A 180 -8.35 14.98 -5.66
N SER A 181 -7.10 15.15 -6.09
CA SER A 181 -6.41 14.20 -6.96
C SER A 181 -5.01 13.94 -6.44
N ALA A 182 -4.53 12.71 -6.60
CA ALA A 182 -3.13 12.36 -6.37
C ALA A 182 -2.37 12.39 -7.69
N GLN A 183 -1.17 12.97 -7.68
CA GLN A 183 -0.24 12.94 -8.80
C GLN A 183 1.05 12.27 -8.37
N ILE A 184 1.49 11.29 -9.14
CA ILE A 184 2.77 10.62 -8.94
C ILE A 184 3.78 11.36 -9.83
N ALA A 185 4.63 12.19 -9.21
CA ALA A 185 5.71 12.85 -9.91
C ALA A 185 6.77 11.81 -10.35
N SER A 186 7.38 12.03 -11.50
CA SER A 186 8.58 11.28 -11.89
C SER A 186 9.73 11.69 -10.97
N VAL A 187 10.33 10.73 -10.30
CA VAL A 187 11.59 10.88 -9.57
C VAL A 187 12.75 10.64 -10.51
#